data_ed44fc8af059fc5300bd64b23fd57cc0
#
_entry.id   ed44fc8af059fc5300bd64b23fd57cc0
#
_cell.length_a   1.000
_cell.length_b   1.000
_cell.length_c   1.000
_cell.angle_alpha   90.00
_cell.angle_beta   90.00
_cell.angle_gamma   90.00
#
_symmetry.space_group_name_H-M   'P 1'
#
loop_
_entity.id
_entity.type
_entity.pdbx_description
1 polymer ?
#
loop_
_entity_poly.entity_id
_entity_poly.type
_entity_poly.pdbx_seq_one_letter_code
_entity_poly.pdbx_strand_id
1 'polypeptide(L)'
;MVTKSLKIALCIALSGISAFASESATLAARAQKSLKAGKFAKGYSQLERALVASRKEADVQSEGRIFIAMGQVRTMSLDFELADSLLNYVQAEGLDRSTKIMLVKAKTALKNASEKYSEAVSLCESVNEDELDKLADELQGSFYSECAIAYAGVRNEKKAKQALKMVDKRLDDDTGIYYWTDARLTDMLNLGDADKIYRKAESESVKSNTPYTTANILYHRGKYLSKSNPSESHKLLDRCKTAFELMGLPNNTKRCAE
;
A
#
# COMPACT_ATOMS: atom_id res chain seq x y z
N MET A 1 -23.76 9.00 19.29
CA MET A 1 -22.43 9.10 18.65
C MET A 1 -22.02 7.70 18.22
N VAL A 2 -22.16 7.38 16.95
CA VAL A 2 -21.77 6.07 16.40
C VAL A 2 -20.29 6.18 16.05
N THR A 3 -19.44 5.48 16.80
CA THR A 3 -18.01 5.36 16.51
C THR A 3 -17.84 4.63 15.18
N LYS A 4 -17.57 5.38 14.11
CA LYS A 4 -17.08 4.80 12.86
C LYS A 4 -15.69 4.23 13.11
N SER A 5 -15.61 2.91 13.35
CA SER A 5 -14.35 2.18 13.39
C SER A 5 -13.66 2.30 12.06
N LEU A 6 -12.67 3.16 11.98
CA LEU A 6 -11.89 3.42 10.78
C LEU A 6 -10.99 2.22 10.50
N LYS A 7 -11.33 1.50 9.46
CA LYS A 7 -10.53 0.38 8.94
C LYS A 7 -9.47 0.97 8.02
N ILE A 8 -8.22 1.09 8.51
CA ILE A 8 -7.09 1.25 7.59
C ILE A 8 -7.09 0.01 6.70
N ALA A 9 -7.68 0.14 5.53
CA ALA A 9 -7.67 -0.93 4.56
C ALA A 9 -6.28 -0.92 3.91
N LEU A 10 -5.50 -1.97 4.18
CA LEU A 10 -4.65 -2.48 3.14
C LEU A 10 -5.63 -2.79 1.99
N CYS A 11 -5.88 -1.82 1.10
CA CYS A 11 -6.77 -1.98 -0.04
C CYS A 11 -6.09 -2.90 -1.05
N ILE A 12 -6.01 -4.18 -0.68
CA ILE A 12 -5.83 -5.26 -1.62
C ILE A 12 -7.12 -5.31 -2.42
N ALA A 13 -6.97 -5.32 -3.73
CA ALA A 13 -7.99 -5.14 -4.75
C ALA A 13 -9.14 -6.19 -4.75
N LEU A 14 -9.92 -6.30 -3.66
CA LEU A 14 -10.93 -7.35 -3.52
C LEU A 14 -12.32 -6.84 -3.07
N SER A 15 -12.58 -5.54 -3.12
CA SER A 15 -13.91 -4.98 -2.82
C SER A 15 -14.82 -5.01 -4.06
N GLY A 16 -15.81 -5.87 -4.04
CA GLY A 16 -16.87 -5.95 -5.07
C GLY A 16 -17.37 -7.37 -5.28
N ILE A 17 -18.10 -7.93 -4.30
CA ILE A 17 -18.60 -9.32 -4.38
C ILE A 17 -20.12 -9.33 -4.27
N SER A 18 -20.77 -9.85 -5.30
CA SER A 18 -22.19 -10.16 -5.36
C SER A 18 -22.57 -11.37 -4.49
N ALA A 19 -23.86 -11.54 -4.20
CA ALA A 19 -24.46 -12.37 -3.15
C ALA A 19 -24.23 -13.91 -3.19
N PHE A 20 -23.49 -14.43 -4.15
CA PHE A 20 -22.94 -15.79 -4.15
C PHE A 20 -21.44 -15.67 -4.37
N ALA A 21 -20.69 -15.64 -3.27
CA ALA A 21 -19.25 -15.57 -3.34
C ALA A 21 -18.71 -16.83 -4.02
N SER A 22 -18.07 -16.67 -5.20
CA SER A 22 -17.36 -17.74 -5.87
C SER A 22 -16.23 -18.30 -4.97
N GLU A 23 -15.71 -19.48 -5.28
CA GLU A 23 -14.59 -20.05 -4.53
C GLU A 23 -13.39 -19.11 -4.56
N SER A 24 -13.08 -18.53 -5.74
CA SER A 24 -12.00 -17.57 -5.93
C SER A 24 -12.16 -16.34 -5.04
N ALA A 25 -13.34 -15.75 -5.00
CA ALA A 25 -13.65 -14.59 -4.16
C ALA A 25 -13.52 -14.90 -2.66
N THR A 26 -14.00 -16.07 -2.23
CA THR A 26 -13.89 -16.52 -0.83
C THR A 26 -12.44 -16.68 -0.42
N LEU A 27 -11.60 -17.30 -1.25
CA LEU A 27 -10.19 -17.50 -1.00
C LEU A 27 -9.42 -16.18 -0.99
N ALA A 28 -9.74 -15.28 -1.91
CA ALA A 28 -9.15 -13.94 -1.98
C ALA A 28 -9.48 -13.10 -0.74
N ALA A 29 -10.72 -13.15 -0.24
CA ALA A 29 -11.10 -12.48 1.01
C ALA A 29 -10.35 -13.05 2.23
N ARG A 30 -10.15 -14.39 2.29
CA ARG A 30 -9.33 -15.03 3.33
C ARG A 30 -7.87 -14.62 3.24
N ALA A 31 -7.32 -14.50 2.03
CA ALA A 31 -5.98 -14.01 1.79
C ALA A 31 -5.80 -12.59 2.33
N GLN A 32 -6.73 -11.68 2.00
CA GLN A 32 -6.73 -10.31 2.49
C GLN A 32 -6.71 -10.25 4.02
N LYS A 33 -7.57 -11.05 4.67
CA LYS A 33 -7.59 -11.13 6.14
C LYS A 33 -6.26 -11.61 6.72
N SER A 34 -5.63 -12.61 6.08
CA SER A 34 -4.31 -13.13 6.51
C SER A 34 -3.21 -12.08 6.34
N LEU A 35 -3.16 -11.41 5.19
CA LEU A 35 -2.18 -10.35 4.88
C LEU A 35 -2.33 -9.15 5.81
N LYS A 36 -3.57 -8.72 6.08
CA LYS A 36 -3.83 -7.65 7.03
C LYS A 36 -3.34 -7.99 8.45
N ALA A 37 -3.43 -9.26 8.84
CA ALA A 37 -2.91 -9.77 10.11
C ALA A 37 -1.40 -10.05 10.11
N GLY A 38 -0.65 -9.67 9.05
CA GLY A 38 0.80 -9.89 8.93
C GLY A 38 1.20 -11.35 8.60
N LYS A 39 0.25 -12.22 8.25
CA LYS A 39 0.51 -13.63 7.91
C LYS A 39 0.79 -13.79 6.41
N PHE A 40 1.93 -13.25 5.96
CA PHE A 40 2.25 -13.11 4.53
C PHE A 40 2.30 -14.44 3.78
N ALA A 41 3.03 -15.44 4.28
CA ALA A 41 3.12 -16.76 3.63
C ALA A 41 1.74 -17.42 3.47
N LYS A 42 0.90 -17.38 4.52
CA LYS A 42 -0.46 -17.89 4.47
C LYS A 42 -1.33 -17.11 3.48
N GLY A 43 -1.25 -15.79 3.51
CA GLY A 43 -2.02 -14.92 2.61
C GLY A 43 -1.66 -15.18 1.16
N TYR A 44 -0.37 -15.29 0.85
CA TYR A 44 0.10 -15.57 -0.51
C TYR A 44 -0.36 -16.94 -1.02
N SER A 45 -0.22 -18.00 -0.21
CA SER A 45 -0.73 -19.33 -0.57
C SER A 45 -2.25 -19.36 -0.81
N GLN A 46 -3.01 -18.53 -0.07
CA GLN A 46 -4.45 -18.39 -0.33
C GLN A 46 -4.74 -17.64 -1.64
N LEU A 47 -3.90 -16.67 -2.06
CA LEU A 47 -3.99 -16.03 -3.38
C LEU A 47 -3.68 -17.02 -4.51
N GLU A 48 -2.68 -17.88 -4.36
CA GLU A 48 -2.37 -18.93 -5.34
C GLU A 48 -3.57 -19.87 -5.54
N ARG A 49 -4.21 -20.30 -4.46
CA ARG A 49 -5.42 -21.11 -4.54
C ARG A 49 -6.60 -20.35 -5.17
N ALA A 50 -6.75 -19.07 -4.83
CA ALA A 50 -7.78 -18.22 -5.44
C ALA A 50 -7.56 -18.08 -6.97
N LEU A 51 -6.30 -17.98 -7.41
CA LEU A 51 -5.95 -17.93 -8.83
C LEU A 51 -6.35 -19.21 -9.56
N VAL A 52 -6.09 -20.37 -8.97
CA VAL A 52 -6.54 -21.65 -9.55
C VAL A 52 -8.06 -21.72 -9.66
N ALA A 53 -8.77 -21.24 -8.63
CA ALA A 53 -10.23 -21.20 -8.63
C ALA A 53 -10.78 -20.25 -9.71
N SER A 54 -10.25 -19.01 -9.82
CA SER A 54 -10.71 -18.03 -10.82
C SER A 54 -10.52 -18.54 -12.26
N ARG A 55 -9.44 -19.26 -12.53
CA ARG A 55 -9.23 -19.92 -13.84
C ARG A 55 -10.22 -21.02 -14.14
N LYS A 56 -10.60 -21.84 -13.15
CA LYS A 56 -11.66 -22.84 -13.28
C LYS A 56 -13.02 -22.20 -13.51
N GLU A 57 -13.27 -21.04 -12.90
CA GLU A 57 -14.48 -20.26 -13.02
C GLU A 57 -14.52 -19.44 -14.33
N ALA A 58 -13.42 -19.36 -15.09
CA ALA A 58 -13.22 -18.48 -16.25
C ALA A 58 -13.49 -17.00 -15.93
N ASP A 59 -13.22 -16.59 -14.68
CA ASP A 59 -13.44 -15.22 -14.19
C ASP A 59 -12.18 -14.36 -14.37
N VAL A 60 -12.10 -13.71 -15.52
CA VAL A 60 -10.98 -12.82 -15.91
C VAL A 60 -10.83 -11.64 -14.95
N GLN A 61 -11.96 -11.11 -14.39
CA GLN A 61 -11.89 -10.00 -13.44
C GLN A 61 -11.23 -10.42 -12.14
N SER A 62 -11.65 -11.55 -11.59
CA SER A 62 -11.04 -12.12 -10.38
C SER A 62 -9.58 -12.52 -10.62
N GLU A 63 -9.26 -13.12 -11.76
CA GLU A 63 -7.86 -13.46 -12.11
C GLU A 63 -6.98 -12.21 -12.11
N GLY A 64 -7.41 -11.14 -12.78
CA GLY A 64 -6.68 -9.87 -12.82
C GLY A 64 -6.47 -9.26 -11.42
N ARG A 65 -7.52 -9.22 -10.60
CA ARG A 65 -7.44 -8.73 -9.21
C ARG A 65 -6.50 -9.56 -8.34
N ILE A 66 -6.49 -10.88 -8.51
CA ILE A 66 -5.61 -11.77 -7.75
C ILE A 66 -4.15 -11.55 -8.14
N PHE A 67 -3.84 -11.42 -9.44
CA PHE A 67 -2.48 -11.09 -9.88
C PHE A 67 -2.01 -9.74 -9.34
N ILE A 68 -2.88 -8.72 -9.35
CA ILE A 68 -2.59 -7.41 -8.75
C ILE A 68 -2.27 -7.57 -7.25
N ALA A 69 -3.08 -8.34 -6.52
CA ALA A 69 -2.84 -8.60 -5.10
C ALA A 69 -1.53 -9.35 -4.84
N MET A 70 -1.20 -10.35 -5.67
CA MET A 70 0.07 -11.08 -5.59
C MET A 70 1.26 -10.15 -5.85
N GLY A 71 1.19 -9.29 -6.88
CA GLY A 71 2.18 -8.27 -7.18
C GLY A 71 2.38 -7.28 -6.03
N GLN A 72 1.28 -6.82 -5.40
CA GLN A 72 1.36 -5.97 -4.21
C GLN A 72 2.06 -6.66 -3.03
N VAL A 73 1.76 -7.94 -2.78
CA VAL A 73 2.45 -8.73 -1.72
C VAL A 73 3.95 -8.82 -2.01
N ARG A 74 4.34 -9.02 -3.27
CA ARG A 74 5.77 -9.05 -3.65
C ARG A 74 6.43 -7.69 -3.51
N THR A 75 5.75 -6.61 -3.89
CA THR A 75 6.21 -5.23 -3.61
C THR A 75 6.45 -5.01 -2.12
N MET A 76 5.49 -5.41 -1.28
CA MET A 76 5.60 -5.32 0.18
C MET A 76 6.75 -6.17 0.73
N SER A 77 7.08 -7.29 0.09
CA SER A 77 8.20 -8.18 0.46
C SER A 77 9.54 -7.72 -0.13
N LEU A 78 9.59 -6.58 -0.81
CA LEU A 78 10.76 -6.05 -1.53
C LEU A 78 11.32 -7.01 -2.60
N ASP A 79 10.45 -7.84 -3.18
CA ASP A 79 10.73 -8.73 -4.31
C ASP A 79 10.24 -8.06 -5.60
N PHE A 80 10.97 -7.02 -6.02
CA PHE A 80 10.52 -6.08 -7.06
C PHE A 80 10.46 -6.71 -8.45
N GLU A 81 11.35 -7.65 -8.76
CA GLU A 81 11.37 -8.34 -10.05
C GLU A 81 10.13 -9.22 -10.24
N LEU A 82 9.80 -10.00 -9.22
CA LEU A 82 8.60 -10.84 -9.27
C LEU A 82 7.32 -9.98 -9.20
N ALA A 83 7.34 -8.88 -8.43
CA ALA A 83 6.22 -7.94 -8.40
C ALA A 83 5.96 -7.34 -9.78
N ASP A 84 7.00 -6.88 -10.48
CA ASP A 84 6.90 -6.30 -11.83
C ASP A 84 6.38 -7.35 -12.82
N SER A 85 6.91 -8.57 -12.78
CA SER A 85 6.44 -9.67 -13.63
C SER A 85 4.95 -9.98 -13.43
N LEU A 86 4.48 -10.07 -12.19
CA LEU A 86 3.08 -10.33 -11.87
C LEU A 86 2.15 -9.20 -12.32
N LEU A 87 2.54 -7.95 -12.11
CA LEU A 87 1.74 -6.78 -12.49
C LEU A 87 1.73 -6.57 -14.01
N ASN A 88 2.79 -6.94 -14.73
CA ASN A 88 2.84 -6.86 -16.18
C ASN A 88 2.14 -8.03 -16.88
N TYR A 89 1.93 -9.15 -16.18
CA TYR A 89 1.11 -10.25 -16.70
C TYR A 89 -0.36 -9.85 -16.86
N VAL A 90 -0.84 -8.88 -16.06
CA VAL A 90 -2.23 -8.43 -16.09
C VAL A 90 -2.48 -7.61 -17.36
N GLN A 91 -3.26 -8.16 -18.29
CA GLN A 91 -3.74 -7.44 -19.46
C GLN A 91 -4.91 -6.53 -19.07
N ALA A 92 -4.79 -5.25 -19.37
CA ALA A 92 -5.81 -4.26 -19.00
C ALA A 92 -7.09 -4.35 -19.87
N GLU A 93 -6.95 -4.91 -21.08
CA GLU A 93 -8.06 -5.13 -21.98
C GLU A 93 -9.08 -6.10 -21.35
N GLY A 94 -10.34 -5.72 -21.35
CA GLY A 94 -11.43 -6.52 -20.76
C GLY A 94 -11.60 -6.36 -19.25
N LEU A 95 -10.69 -5.70 -18.53
CA LEU A 95 -10.89 -5.41 -17.12
C LEU A 95 -11.84 -4.23 -16.89
N ASP A 96 -12.60 -4.28 -15.80
CA ASP A 96 -13.40 -3.16 -15.35
C ASP A 96 -12.53 -1.96 -14.91
N ARG A 97 -13.15 -0.78 -14.85
CA ARG A 97 -12.48 0.48 -14.51
C ARG A 97 -11.77 0.40 -13.16
N SER A 98 -12.42 -0.14 -12.15
CA SER A 98 -11.86 -0.27 -10.81
C SER A 98 -10.58 -1.11 -10.83
N THR A 99 -10.61 -2.26 -11.49
CA THR A 99 -9.46 -3.16 -11.61
C THR A 99 -8.31 -2.53 -12.40
N LYS A 100 -8.60 -1.74 -13.46
CA LYS A 100 -7.57 -0.97 -14.19
C LYS A 100 -6.87 0.04 -13.28
N ILE A 101 -7.62 0.83 -12.50
CA ILE A 101 -7.03 1.79 -11.56
C ILE A 101 -6.26 1.08 -10.44
N MET A 102 -6.76 -0.06 -9.94
CA MET A 102 -6.02 -0.88 -8.99
C MET A 102 -4.67 -1.35 -9.54
N LEU A 103 -4.61 -1.73 -10.83
CA LEU A 103 -3.37 -2.12 -11.49
C LEU A 103 -2.40 -0.94 -11.56
N VAL A 104 -2.86 0.23 -12.01
CA VAL A 104 -2.02 1.43 -12.07
C VAL A 104 -1.51 1.79 -10.68
N LYS A 105 -2.38 1.79 -9.66
CA LYS A 105 -1.98 2.05 -8.27
C LYS A 105 -0.92 1.06 -7.78
N ALA A 106 -1.08 -0.23 -8.05
CA ALA A 106 -0.12 -1.25 -7.65
C ALA A 106 1.25 -1.07 -8.34
N LYS A 107 1.24 -0.73 -9.63
CA LYS A 107 2.47 -0.38 -10.36
C LYS A 107 3.12 0.88 -9.80
N THR A 108 2.34 1.92 -9.47
CA THR A 108 2.84 3.14 -8.82
C THR A 108 3.49 2.84 -7.48
N ALA A 109 2.85 2.02 -6.63
CA ALA A 109 3.41 1.58 -5.36
C ALA A 109 4.72 0.79 -5.53
N LEU A 110 4.82 -0.08 -6.55
CA LEU A 110 6.06 -0.79 -6.88
C LEU A 110 7.18 0.19 -7.27
N LYS A 111 6.87 1.18 -8.12
CA LYS A 111 7.86 2.19 -8.54
C LYS A 111 8.29 3.09 -7.38
N ASN A 112 7.37 3.47 -6.50
CA ASN A 112 7.69 4.19 -5.26
C ASN A 112 8.60 3.36 -4.33
N ALA A 113 8.27 2.09 -4.12
CA ALA A 113 9.04 1.19 -3.24
C ALA A 113 10.45 0.90 -3.78
N SER A 114 10.63 0.90 -5.11
CA SER A 114 11.92 0.76 -5.78
C SER A 114 12.60 2.10 -6.11
N GLU A 115 12.11 3.21 -5.55
CA GLU A 115 12.62 4.59 -5.70
C GLU A 115 12.67 5.10 -7.15
N LYS A 116 11.89 4.49 -8.05
CA LYS A 116 11.72 4.90 -9.45
C LYS A 116 10.64 5.96 -9.57
N TYR A 117 10.79 7.07 -8.85
CA TYR A 117 9.73 8.07 -8.67
C TYR A 117 9.26 8.72 -9.99
N SER A 118 10.14 8.91 -10.97
CA SER A 118 9.74 9.46 -12.27
C SER A 118 8.80 8.53 -13.03
N GLU A 119 9.02 7.20 -12.96
CA GLU A 119 8.10 6.22 -13.53
C GLU A 119 6.77 6.19 -12.78
N ALA A 120 6.81 6.31 -11.44
CA ALA A 120 5.61 6.41 -10.61
C ALA A 120 4.77 7.66 -10.95
N VAL A 121 5.41 8.81 -11.18
CA VAL A 121 4.73 10.04 -11.63
C VAL A 121 4.03 9.82 -12.97
N SER A 122 4.72 9.22 -13.95
CA SER A 122 4.11 8.93 -15.25
C SER A 122 2.87 8.04 -15.14
N LEU A 123 2.88 7.07 -14.23
CA LEU A 123 1.72 6.22 -13.94
C LEU A 123 0.58 7.03 -13.31
N CYS A 124 0.87 7.93 -12.36
CA CYS A 124 -0.13 8.80 -11.77
C CYS A 124 -0.81 9.69 -12.82
N GLU A 125 -0.02 10.26 -13.71
CA GLU A 125 -0.50 11.18 -14.75
C GLU A 125 -1.21 10.46 -15.92
N SER A 126 -1.09 9.14 -16.02
CA SER A 126 -1.81 8.35 -17.01
C SER A 126 -3.28 8.10 -16.67
N VAL A 127 -3.70 8.36 -15.43
CA VAL A 127 -5.07 8.14 -14.97
C VAL A 127 -5.93 9.37 -15.25
N ASN A 128 -7.09 9.14 -15.88
CA ASN A 128 -8.08 10.19 -16.10
C ASN A 128 -8.83 10.47 -14.79
N GLU A 129 -8.84 11.74 -14.34
CA GLU A 129 -9.49 12.16 -13.11
C GLU A 129 -11.00 11.90 -13.12
N ASP A 130 -11.70 12.11 -14.24
CA ASP A 130 -13.14 11.83 -14.38
C ASP A 130 -13.47 10.34 -14.20
N GLU A 131 -12.54 9.45 -14.53
CA GLU A 131 -12.69 8.02 -14.31
C GLU A 131 -12.39 7.64 -12.87
N LEU A 132 -11.41 8.28 -12.24
CA LEU A 132 -11.06 8.08 -10.85
C LEU A 132 -12.19 8.54 -9.92
N ASP A 133 -12.81 9.67 -10.19
CA ASP A 133 -13.90 10.26 -9.38
C ASP A 133 -15.17 9.39 -9.30
N LYS A 134 -15.32 8.42 -10.19
CA LYS A 134 -16.44 7.46 -10.19
C LYS A 134 -16.19 6.22 -9.31
N LEU A 135 -15.03 6.13 -8.67
CA LEU A 135 -14.65 4.99 -7.84
C LEU A 135 -14.92 5.27 -6.36
N ALA A 136 -14.82 4.22 -5.54
CA ALA A 136 -14.94 4.36 -4.09
C ALA A 136 -13.83 5.26 -3.52
N ASP A 137 -14.17 6.07 -2.52
CA ASP A 137 -13.27 7.04 -1.91
C ASP A 137 -11.99 6.39 -1.35
N GLU A 138 -12.06 5.17 -0.82
CA GLU A 138 -10.89 4.45 -0.32
C GLU A 138 -9.89 4.12 -1.44
N LEU A 139 -10.37 3.80 -2.64
CA LEU A 139 -9.48 3.54 -3.78
C LEU A 139 -8.88 4.85 -4.27
N GLN A 140 -9.69 5.89 -4.40
CA GLN A 140 -9.21 7.22 -4.79
C GLN A 140 -8.16 7.75 -3.81
N GLY A 141 -8.45 7.78 -2.51
CA GLY A 141 -7.54 8.27 -1.49
C GLY A 141 -6.23 7.48 -1.43
N SER A 142 -6.30 6.15 -1.54
CA SER A 142 -5.11 5.31 -1.60
C SER A 142 -4.28 5.51 -2.88
N PHE A 143 -4.91 5.80 -4.02
CA PHE A 143 -4.22 6.15 -5.25
C PHE A 143 -3.51 7.50 -5.12
N TYR A 144 -4.21 8.53 -4.62
CA TYR A 144 -3.60 9.85 -4.38
C TYR A 144 -2.46 9.80 -3.36
N SER A 145 -2.51 8.90 -2.36
CA SER A 145 -1.40 8.67 -1.44
C SER A 145 -0.12 8.22 -2.16
N GLU A 146 -0.25 7.25 -3.08
CA GLU A 146 0.90 6.80 -3.88
C GLU A 146 1.41 7.92 -4.80
N CYS A 147 0.53 8.70 -5.41
CA CYS A 147 0.92 9.82 -6.26
C CYS A 147 1.60 10.94 -5.46
N ALA A 148 1.15 11.22 -4.25
CA ALA A 148 1.77 12.20 -3.36
C ALA A 148 3.23 11.82 -3.06
N ILE A 149 3.48 10.54 -2.74
CA ILE A 149 4.84 10.01 -2.51
C ILE A 149 5.68 10.11 -3.78
N ALA A 150 5.12 9.76 -4.95
CA ALA A 150 5.81 9.86 -6.24
C ALA A 150 6.25 11.30 -6.55
N TYR A 151 5.33 12.27 -6.40
CA TYR A 151 5.64 13.68 -6.60
C TYR A 151 6.67 14.21 -5.59
N ALA A 152 6.62 13.76 -4.33
CA ALA A 152 7.64 14.11 -3.34
C ALA A 152 9.00 13.55 -3.73
N GLY A 153 9.07 12.33 -4.28
CA GLY A 153 10.29 11.70 -4.76
C GLY A 153 11.00 12.47 -5.87
N VAL A 154 10.22 13.12 -6.77
CA VAL A 154 10.77 14.01 -7.81
C VAL A 154 10.86 15.48 -7.36
N ARG A 155 10.72 15.76 -6.07
CA ARG A 155 10.78 17.12 -5.48
C ARG A 155 9.70 18.09 -5.99
N ASN A 156 8.59 17.60 -6.52
CA ASN A 156 7.46 18.43 -6.93
C ASN A 156 6.51 18.68 -5.75
N GLU A 157 6.91 19.59 -4.86
CA GLU A 157 6.18 19.93 -3.63
C GLU A 157 4.72 20.35 -3.92
N LYS A 158 4.50 21.14 -4.97
CA LYS A 158 3.16 21.64 -5.33
C LYS A 158 2.21 20.47 -5.62
N LYS A 159 2.59 19.55 -6.52
CA LYS A 159 1.76 18.39 -6.87
C LYS A 159 1.64 17.40 -5.70
N ALA A 160 2.71 17.20 -4.92
CA ALA A 160 2.67 16.36 -3.72
C ALA A 160 1.63 16.86 -2.71
N LYS A 161 1.62 18.16 -2.39
CA LYS A 161 0.63 18.78 -1.50
C LYS A 161 -0.80 18.75 -2.07
N GLN A 162 -0.96 18.91 -3.40
CA GLN A 162 -2.27 18.78 -4.04
C GLN A 162 -2.81 17.35 -3.90
N ALA A 163 -1.97 16.34 -4.14
CA ALA A 163 -2.36 14.94 -3.97
C ALA A 163 -2.68 14.61 -2.50
N LEU A 164 -1.91 15.14 -1.52
CA LEU A 164 -2.24 14.98 -0.10
C LEU A 164 -3.61 15.57 0.28
N LYS A 165 -3.98 16.73 -0.29
CA LYS A 165 -5.33 17.30 -0.11
C LYS A 165 -6.43 16.39 -0.66
N MET A 166 -6.14 15.64 -1.72
CA MET A 166 -7.09 14.66 -2.24
C MET A 166 -7.19 13.43 -1.33
N VAL A 167 -6.09 13.01 -0.69
CA VAL A 167 -6.13 11.97 0.36
C VAL A 167 -7.07 12.41 1.49
N ASP A 168 -6.88 13.62 2.01
CA ASP A 168 -7.71 14.23 3.05
C ASP A 168 -9.20 14.28 2.65
N LYS A 169 -9.48 14.81 1.48
CA LYS A 169 -10.85 14.93 0.95
C LYS A 169 -11.58 13.58 0.83
N ARG A 170 -10.84 12.48 0.56
CA ARG A 170 -11.43 11.15 0.31
C ARG A 170 -11.43 10.25 1.55
N LEU A 171 -10.49 10.43 2.48
CA LEU A 171 -10.28 9.51 3.60
C LEU A 171 -10.38 10.15 4.98
N ASP A 172 -10.66 11.43 5.07
CA ASP A 172 -10.54 12.26 6.26
C ASP A 172 -9.06 12.47 6.72
N ASP A 173 -8.77 13.56 7.40
CA ASP A 173 -7.42 14.01 7.80
C ASP A 173 -6.85 13.31 9.04
N ASP A 174 -7.65 12.50 9.72
CA ASP A 174 -7.25 11.73 10.90
C ASP A 174 -6.96 10.24 10.60
N THR A 175 -6.91 9.87 9.31
CA THR A 175 -6.63 8.50 8.91
C THR A 175 -5.15 8.14 9.00
N GLY A 176 -4.85 6.87 9.24
CA GLY A 176 -3.48 6.38 9.20
C GLY A 176 -2.82 6.52 7.83
N ILE A 177 -3.59 6.47 6.73
CA ILE A 177 -3.08 6.69 5.37
C ILE A 177 -2.70 8.17 5.21
N TYR A 178 -3.54 9.09 5.68
CA TYR A 178 -3.24 10.52 5.64
C TYR A 178 -1.93 10.82 6.40
N TYR A 179 -1.83 10.44 7.68
CA TYR A 179 -0.62 10.68 8.47
C TYR A 179 0.62 9.99 7.90
N TRP A 180 0.49 8.78 7.36
CA TRP A 180 1.58 8.11 6.67
C TRP A 180 2.08 8.94 5.48
N THR A 181 1.14 9.38 4.62
CA THR A 181 1.45 10.14 3.42
C THR A 181 2.08 11.49 3.78
N ASP A 182 1.49 12.21 4.74
CA ASP A 182 2.00 13.50 5.22
C ASP A 182 3.40 13.38 5.83
N ALA A 183 3.63 12.36 6.67
CA ALA A 183 4.96 12.11 7.24
C ALA A 183 6.01 11.84 6.14
N ARG A 184 5.67 11.03 5.13
CA ARG A 184 6.56 10.75 4.00
C ARG A 184 6.86 12.00 3.17
N LEU A 185 5.86 12.82 2.89
CA LEU A 185 6.06 14.09 2.18
C LEU A 185 6.96 15.02 2.98
N THR A 186 6.65 15.21 4.26
CA THR A 186 7.39 16.10 5.16
C THR A 186 8.86 15.69 5.26
N ASP A 187 9.13 14.38 5.38
CA ASP A 187 10.48 13.80 5.38
C ASP A 187 11.19 14.01 4.03
N MET A 188 10.59 13.53 2.93
CA MET A 188 11.21 13.55 1.60
C MET A 188 11.45 14.96 1.08
N LEU A 189 10.60 15.93 1.39
CA LEU A 189 10.68 17.32 0.95
C LEU A 189 11.33 18.26 1.96
N ASN A 190 11.64 17.77 3.17
CA ASN A 190 12.28 18.55 4.23
C ASN A 190 11.39 19.73 4.74
N LEU A 191 10.08 19.49 4.91
CA LEU A 191 9.08 20.52 5.19
C LEU A 191 8.88 20.81 6.68
N GLY A 192 9.61 20.14 7.58
CA GLY A 192 9.50 20.34 9.02
C GLY A 192 9.73 19.09 9.86
N ASP A 193 9.02 18.97 10.99
CA ASP A 193 9.19 17.87 11.94
C ASP A 193 8.37 16.63 11.53
N ALA A 194 8.96 15.78 10.69
CA ALA A 194 8.34 14.53 10.27
C ALA A 194 8.20 13.53 11.43
N ASP A 195 9.04 13.57 12.49
CA ASP A 195 8.94 12.65 13.63
C ASP A 195 7.58 12.73 14.31
N LYS A 196 7.11 13.97 14.53
CA LYS A 196 5.79 14.21 15.14
C LYS A 196 4.65 13.58 14.32
N ILE A 197 4.74 13.64 12.99
CA ILE A 197 3.70 13.08 12.10
C ILE A 197 3.83 11.57 12.03
N TYR A 198 5.05 11.01 11.96
CA TYR A 198 5.28 9.57 12.03
C TYR A 198 4.74 8.95 13.32
N ARG A 199 4.84 9.64 14.48
CA ARG A 199 4.22 9.16 15.74
C ARG A 199 2.71 9.03 15.64
N LYS A 200 2.04 9.98 14.99
CA LYS A 200 0.59 9.90 14.74
C LYS A 200 0.26 8.73 13.83
N ALA A 201 0.99 8.57 12.71
CA ALA A 201 0.83 7.45 11.80
C ALA A 201 1.03 6.10 12.51
N GLU A 202 2.06 5.97 13.37
CA GLU A 202 2.31 4.78 14.19
C GLU A 202 1.11 4.48 15.10
N SER A 203 0.62 5.49 15.83
CA SER A 203 -0.53 5.34 16.72
C SER A 203 -1.77 4.82 15.98
N GLU A 204 -2.10 5.40 14.83
CA GLU A 204 -3.27 4.98 14.03
C GLU A 204 -3.08 3.58 13.42
N SER A 205 -1.87 3.24 12.99
CA SER A 205 -1.58 1.91 12.46
C SER A 205 -1.70 0.81 13.51
N VAL A 206 -1.31 1.10 14.77
CA VAL A 206 -1.48 0.19 15.90
C VAL A 206 -2.96 0.03 16.25
N LYS A 207 -3.72 1.12 16.36
CA LYS A 207 -5.18 1.08 16.61
C LYS A 207 -5.92 0.26 15.55
N SER A 208 -5.48 0.35 14.30
CA SER A 208 -6.09 -0.36 13.17
C SER A 208 -5.59 -1.79 13.01
N ASN A 209 -4.66 -2.23 13.87
CA ASN A 209 -4.04 -3.55 13.82
C ASN A 209 -3.47 -3.88 12.43
N THR A 210 -2.59 -3.01 11.92
CA THR A 210 -1.91 -3.17 10.63
C THR A 210 -0.41 -3.33 10.82
N PRO A 211 0.09 -4.52 11.21
CA PRO A 211 1.46 -4.74 11.64
C PRO A 211 2.50 -4.40 10.56
N TYR A 212 2.20 -4.65 9.28
CA TYR A 212 3.09 -4.27 8.19
C TYR A 212 3.27 -2.75 8.10
N THR A 213 2.15 -2.00 8.15
CA THR A 213 2.20 -0.54 8.11
C THR A 213 2.96 0.01 9.31
N THR A 214 2.72 -0.52 10.51
CA THR A 214 3.45 -0.14 11.71
C THR A 214 4.96 -0.36 11.54
N ALA A 215 5.38 -1.54 11.08
CA ALA A 215 6.79 -1.84 10.86
C ALA A 215 7.44 -0.92 9.80
N ASN A 216 6.70 -0.59 8.74
CA ASN A 216 7.19 0.32 7.70
C ASN A 216 7.33 1.76 8.21
N ILE A 217 6.40 2.22 9.06
CA ILE A 217 6.51 3.53 9.75
C ILE A 217 7.75 3.55 10.65
N LEU A 218 7.98 2.50 11.45
CA LEU A 218 9.16 2.38 12.31
C LEU A 218 10.46 2.48 11.52
N TYR A 219 10.52 1.82 10.35
CA TYR A 219 11.67 1.93 9.45
C TYR A 219 11.92 3.38 9.02
N HIS A 220 10.95 4.04 8.41
CA HIS A 220 11.14 5.38 7.87
C HIS A 220 11.40 6.42 8.97
N ARG A 221 10.70 6.30 10.10
CA ARG A 221 10.95 7.14 11.27
C ARG A 221 12.36 6.93 11.83
N GLY A 222 12.82 5.67 11.90
CA GLY A 222 14.18 5.33 12.32
C GLY A 222 15.24 5.95 11.40
N LYS A 223 15.06 5.83 10.08
CA LYS A 223 15.96 6.44 9.09
C LYS A 223 15.94 7.97 9.18
N TYR A 224 14.78 8.59 9.36
CA TYR A 224 14.66 10.05 9.56
C TYR A 224 15.49 10.53 10.78
N LEU A 225 15.42 9.79 11.89
CA LEU A 225 16.09 10.15 13.14
C LEU A 225 17.56 9.77 13.18
N SER A 226 18.08 9.06 12.19
CA SER A 226 19.45 8.47 12.25
C SER A 226 20.57 9.48 12.54
N LYS A 227 20.43 10.71 12.07
CA LYS A 227 21.40 11.79 12.29
C LYS A 227 21.10 12.63 13.54
N SER A 228 19.82 12.93 13.81
CA SER A 228 19.40 13.85 14.87
C SER A 228 19.23 13.17 16.24
N ASN A 229 18.83 11.89 16.25
CA ASN A 229 18.67 11.10 17.47
C ASN A 229 19.02 9.61 17.21
N PRO A 230 20.32 9.27 17.13
CA PRO A 230 20.78 7.91 16.83
C PRO A 230 20.26 6.86 17.82
N SER A 231 20.16 7.20 19.11
CA SER A 231 19.66 6.25 20.13
C SER A 231 18.21 5.84 19.88
N GLU A 232 17.33 6.80 19.58
CA GLU A 232 15.94 6.49 19.24
C GLU A 232 15.83 5.78 17.89
N SER A 233 16.64 6.20 16.90
CA SER A 233 16.74 5.54 15.59
C SER A 233 17.02 4.04 15.75
N HIS A 234 18.03 3.64 16.51
CA HIS A 234 18.36 2.23 16.77
C HIS A 234 17.16 1.46 17.36
N LYS A 235 16.50 2.01 18.39
CA LYS A 235 15.33 1.36 19.00
C LYS A 235 14.21 1.12 17.99
N LEU A 236 13.96 2.10 17.11
CA LEU A 236 12.91 1.99 16.09
C LEU A 236 13.27 0.94 15.05
N LEU A 237 14.52 0.91 14.60
CA LEU A 237 15.00 -0.06 13.61
C LEU A 237 15.03 -1.48 14.19
N ASP A 238 15.37 -1.67 15.47
CA ASP A 238 15.30 -2.97 16.14
C ASP A 238 13.82 -3.47 16.24
N ARG A 239 12.88 -2.58 16.58
CA ARG A 239 11.46 -2.91 16.56
C ARG A 239 10.96 -3.23 15.16
N CYS A 240 11.41 -2.48 14.16
CA CYS A 240 11.15 -2.73 12.73
C CYS A 240 11.61 -4.13 12.34
N LYS A 241 12.86 -4.47 12.64
CA LYS A 241 13.47 -5.77 12.37
C LYS A 241 12.65 -6.91 12.97
N THR A 242 12.40 -6.84 14.29
CA THR A 242 11.60 -7.85 14.99
C THR A 242 10.20 -8.02 14.37
N ALA A 243 9.54 -6.92 14.03
CA ALA A 243 8.21 -6.97 13.43
C ALA A 243 8.22 -7.68 12.06
N PHE A 244 9.20 -7.40 11.21
CA PHE A 244 9.32 -8.06 9.91
C PHE A 244 9.77 -9.53 10.01
N GLU A 245 10.61 -9.88 10.99
CA GLU A 245 10.95 -11.27 11.31
C GLU A 245 9.70 -12.08 11.66
N LEU A 246 8.85 -11.55 12.55
CA LEU A 246 7.58 -12.20 12.94
C LEU A 246 6.60 -12.36 11.76
N MET A 247 6.67 -11.49 10.77
CA MET A 247 5.85 -11.59 9.55
C MET A 247 6.48 -12.49 8.46
N GLY A 248 7.71 -12.97 8.64
CA GLY A 248 8.43 -13.79 7.67
C GLY A 248 8.84 -13.02 6.41
N LEU A 249 9.28 -11.76 6.56
CA LEU A 249 9.69 -10.86 5.48
C LEU A 249 11.20 -10.58 5.52
N PRO A 250 12.06 -11.51 5.05
CA PRO A 250 13.51 -11.42 5.25
C PRO A 250 14.17 -10.21 4.61
N ASN A 251 13.71 -9.77 3.41
CA ASN A 251 14.27 -8.58 2.76
C ASN A 251 13.97 -7.31 3.57
N ASN A 252 12.76 -7.22 4.14
CA ASN A 252 12.40 -6.09 5.01
C ASN A 252 13.18 -6.13 6.34
N THR A 253 13.35 -7.34 6.90
CA THR A 253 14.19 -7.54 8.10
C THR A 253 15.62 -7.05 7.86
N LYS A 254 16.23 -7.44 6.74
CA LYS A 254 17.57 -7.00 6.34
C LYS A 254 17.63 -5.48 6.19
N ARG A 255 16.66 -4.86 5.52
CA ARG A 255 16.57 -3.41 5.34
C ARG A 255 16.56 -2.64 6.67
N CYS A 256 15.93 -3.17 7.74
CA CYS A 256 15.91 -2.55 9.06
C CYS A 256 17.26 -2.68 9.80
N ALA A 257 18.16 -3.56 9.37
CA ALA A 257 19.49 -3.77 9.95
C ALA A 257 20.59 -2.94 9.29
N GLU A 258 20.31 -2.36 8.13
CA GLU A 258 21.17 -1.44 7.37
C GLU A 258 20.98 0.02 7.82
#